data_22fd6dda8af0bfcc105a68d4b9b99e09
#
_entry.id   22fd6dda8af0bfcc105a68d4b9b99e09
#
_cell.length_a   1.000
_cell.length_b   1.000
_cell.length_c   1.000
_cell.angle_alpha   90.00
_cell.angle_beta   90.00
_cell.angle_gamma   90.00
#
_symmetry.space_group_name_H-M   'P 1'
#
loop_
_entity.id
_entity.type
_entity.pdbx_description
1 polymer ?
#
loop_
_entity_poly.entity_id
_entity_poly.type
_entity_poly.pdbx_seq_one_letter_code
_entity_poly.pdbx_strand_id
1 'polypeptide(L)'
;MKAKITNKLQDNIKIEKLEVINESHMHAGHNGFDGSGESHFRLKIQSAELANIAKVKAHQKIYKTLADEIQVIHALAIEIN
;
A
#
# COMPACT_ATOMS: atom_id res chain seq x y z
N MET A 1 -1.38 -7.11 8.98
CA MET A 1 -0.90 -5.93 8.23
C MET A 1 -1.91 -5.42 7.20
N LYS A 2 -2.53 -6.32 6.44
CA LYS A 2 -3.53 -5.94 5.42
C LYS A 2 -4.66 -5.09 6.00
N ALA A 3 -5.22 -5.48 7.13
CA ALA A 3 -6.30 -4.73 7.78
C ALA A 3 -5.84 -3.35 8.24
N LYS A 4 -4.63 -3.24 8.76
CA LYS A 4 -4.07 -1.95 9.18
C LYS A 4 -3.91 -1.00 8.01
N ILE A 5 -3.39 -1.49 6.89
CA ILE A 5 -3.23 -0.70 5.66
C ILE A 5 -4.59 -0.23 5.15
N THR A 6 -5.55 -1.15 5.06
CA THR A 6 -6.90 -0.84 4.60
C THR A 6 -7.55 0.23 5.46
N ASN A 7 -7.53 0.04 6.77
CA ASN A 7 -8.18 0.98 7.70
C ASN A 7 -7.54 2.36 7.67
N LYS A 8 -6.21 2.44 7.66
CA LYS A 8 -5.52 3.73 7.62
C LYS A 8 -5.81 4.50 6.33
N LEU A 9 -5.82 3.81 5.20
CA LEU A 9 -6.11 4.46 3.93
C LEU A 9 -7.55 4.97 3.89
N GLN A 10 -8.50 4.14 4.30
CA GLN A 10 -9.92 4.54 4.28
C GLN A 10 -10.24 5.63 5.28
N ASP A 11 -9.54 5.68 6.42
CA ASP A 11 -9.75 6.70 7.43
C ASP A 11 -9.17 8.06 7.04
N ASN A 12 -8.17 8.10 6.18
CA ASN A 12 -7.44 9.33 5.87
C ASN A 12 -7.63 9.82 4.44
N ILE A 13 -8.10 8.98 3.54
CA ILE A 13 -8.27 9.31 2.11
C ILE A 13 -9.65 8.82 1.68
N LYS A 14 -10.36 9.66 0.92
CA LYS A 14 -11.63 9.22 0.35
C LYS A 14 -11.36 8.28 -0.82
N ILE A 15 -11.65 7.00 -0.61
CA ILE A 15 -11.38 5.95 -1.59
C ILE A 15 -12.68 5.25 -1.95
N GLU A 16 -12.99 5.14 -3.24
CA GLU A 16 -14.18 4.48 -3.74
C GLU A 16 -14.00 2.98 -3.79
N LYS A 17 -12.81 2.52 -4.23
CA LYS A 17 -12.46 1.10 -4.24
C LYS A 17 -11.03 0.91 -3.79
N LEU A 18 -10.82 -0.05 -2.92
CA LEU A 18 -9.49 -0.37 -2.40
C LEU A 18 -9.31 -1.88 -2.36
N GLU A 19 -8.23 -2.34 -2.98
CA GLU A 19 -7.79 -3.72 -2.86
C GLU A 19 -6.36 -3.73 -2.34
N VAL A 20 -6.13 -4.47 -1.26
CA VAL A 20 -4.79 -4.65 -0.67
C VAL A 20 -4.41 -6.11 -0.86
N ILE A 21 -3.35 -6.35 -1.60
CA ILE A 21 -2.89 -7.70 -1.94
C ILE A 21 -1.56 -7.97 -1.26
N ASN A 22 -1.50 -9.07 -0.51
CA ASN A 22 -0.25 -9.53 0.06
C ASN A 22 0.46 -10.40 -0.98
N GLU A 23 1.56 -9.89 -1.52
CA GLU A 23 2.36 -10.57 -2.54
C GLU A 23 3.61 -11.21 -1.97
N SER A 24 3.72 -11.32 -0.67
CA SER A 24 4.94 -11.83 -0.01
C SER A 24 5.33 -13.23 -0.51
N HIS A 25 4.36 -14.08 -0.78
CA HIS A 25 4.61 -15.43 -1.27
C HIS A 25 5.27 -15.46 -2.66
N MET A 26 5.10 -14.40 -3.45
CA MET A 26 5.71 -14.27 -4.79
C MET A 26 7.21 -13.96 -4.71
N HIS A 27 7.69 -13.60 -3.53
CA HIS A 27 9.07 -13.18 -3.30
C HIS A 27 9.82 -14.14 -2.37
N ALA A 28 9.21 -15.29 -2.04
CA ALA A 28 9.83 -16.28 -1.18
C ALA A 28 11.17 -16.74 -1.78
N GLY A 29 12.23 -16.73 -0.98
CA GLY A 29 13.56 -17.08 -1.43
C GLY A 29 14.36 -15.94 -2.06
N HIS A 30 13.74 -14.79 -2.28
CA HIS A 30 14.43 -13.60 -2.78
C HIS A 30 15.01 -12.79 -1.62
N ASN A 31 16.03 -11.96 -1.92
CA ASN A 31 16.53 -11.01 -0.94
C ASN A 31 15.40 -10.08 -0.49
N GLY A 32 15.30 -9.87 0.81
CA GLY A 32 14.25 -9.05 1.38
C GLY A 32 13.05 -9.84 1.90
N PHE A 33 12.97 -11.13 1.61
CA PHE A 33 11.94 -11.98 2.19
C PHE A 33 12.32 -12.33 3.64
N ASP A 34 11.53 -11.87 4.59
CA ASP A 34 11.84 -12.00 6.01
C ASP A 34 11.15 -13.18 6.70
N GLY A 35 10.37 -13.96 5.97
CA GLY A 35 9.67 -15.12 6.52
C GLY A 35 8.39 -14.81 7.27
N SER A 36 8.04 -13.53 7.43
CA SER A 36 6.82 -13.14 8.15
C SER A 36 5.54 -13.36 7.37
N GLY A 37 5.63 -13.48 6.04
CA GLY A 37 4.47 -13.49 5.15
C GLY A 37 3.88 -12.11 4.92
N GLU A 38 4.55 -11.05 5.38
CA GLU A 38 4.07 -9.67 5.29
C GLU A 38 5.14 -8.72 4.77
N SER A 39 5.96 -9.15 3.80
CA SER A 39 7.08 -8.35 3.31
C SER A 39 6.74 -7.51 2.09
N HIS A 40 5.79 -7.92 1.26
CA HIS A 40 5.47 -7.26 -0.01
C HIS A 40 3.97 -7.11 -0.17
N PHE A 41 3.53 -5.89 -0.46
CA PHE A 41 2.11 -5.59 -0.65
C PHE A 41 1.90 -4.81 -1.94
N ARG A 42 0.72 -4.99 -2.53
CA ARG A 42 0.26 -4.21 -3.68
C ARG A 42 -1.06 -3.55 -3.33
N LEU A 43 -1.17 -2.27 -3.62
CA LEU A 43 -2.40 -1.50 -3.44
C LEU A 43 -3.00 -1.20 -4.82
N LYS A 44 -4.29 -1.51 -4.98
CA LYS A 44 -5.06 -1.07 -6.14
C LYS A 44 -6.13 -0.13 -5.63
N ILE A 45 -6.02 1.13 -6.01
CA ILE A 45 -6.84 2.21 -5.45
C ILE A 45 -7.61 2.91 -6.54
N GLN A 46 -8.92 3.05 -6.34
CA GLN A 46 -9.76 3.94 -7.14
C GLN A 46 -10.24 5.07 -6.23
N SER A 47 -9.76 6.29 -6.47
CA SER A 47 -10.06 7.44 -5.64
C SER A 47 -10.07 8.69 -6.48
N ALA A 48 -11.21 9.39 -6.51
CA ALA A 48 -11.31 10.67 -7.19
C ALA A 48 -10.40 11.71 -6.54
N GLU A 49 -10.25 11.66 -5.22
CA GLU A 49 -9.35 12.56 -4.50
C GLU A 49 -7.91 12.42 -5.00
N LEU A 50 -7.41 11.19 -5.15
CA LEU A 50 -6.05 10.95 -5.62
C LEU A 50 -5.90 11.14 -7.13
N ALA A 51 -6.96 10.90 -7.90
CA ALA A 51 -6.93 11.09 -9.35
C ALA A 51 -6.84 12.57 -9.74
N ASN A 52 -7.29 13.47 -8.88
CA ASN A 52 -7.30 14.91 -9.13
C ASN A 52 -6.00 15.62 -8.75
N ILE A 53 -5.01 14.90 -8.25
CA ILE A 53 -3.69 15.46 -7.92
C ILE A 53 -2.61 14.75 -8.74
N ALA A 54 -1.42 15.33 -8.78
CA ALA A 54 -0.30 14.72 -9.50
C ALA A 54 0.04 13.36 -8.88
N LYS A 55 0.44 12.40 -9.74
CA LYS A 55 0.80 11.05 -9.27
C LYS A 55 1.83 11.06 -8.16
N VAL A 56 2.86 11.91 -8.29
CA VAL A 56 3.89 12.04 -7.26
C VAL A 56 3.27 12.42 -5.92
N LYS A 57 2.35 13.38 -5.93
CA LYS A 57 1.69 13.82 -4.70
C LYS A 57 0.75 12.77 -4.14
N ALA A 58 0.06 12.04 -5.01
CA ALA A 58 -0.81 10.93 -4.59
C ALA A 58 0.00 9.84 -3.89
N HIS A 59 1.14 9.45 -4.47
CA HIS A 59 2.03 8.47 -3.88
C HIS A 59 2.60 8.97 -2.54
N GLN A 60 3.01 10.22 -2.46
CA GLN A 60 3.51 10.83 -1.22
C GLN A 60 2.45 10.79 -0.12
N LYS A 61 1.21 11.08 -0.46
CA LYS A 61 0.11 11.05 0.49
C LYS A 61 -0.11 9.64 1.05
N ILE A 62 -0.05 8.62 0.18
CA ILE A 62 -0.17 7.23 0.59
C ILE A 62 0.99 6.82 1.50
N TYR A 63 2.22 7.12 1.11
CA TYR A 63 3.40 6.80 1.92
C TYR A 63 3.36 7.51 3.28
N LYS A 64 2.91 8.74 3.32
CA LYS A 64 2.78 9.47 4.57
C LYS A 64 1.72 8.84 5.48
N THR A 65 0.60 8.44 4.90
CA THR A 65 -0.49 7.80 5.64
C THR A 65 -0.03 6.46 6.22
N LEU A 66 0.80 5.73 5.50
CA LEU A 66 1.28 4.40 5.89
C LEU A 66 2.69 4.43 6.47
N ALA A 67 3.16 5.57 6.97
CA ALA A 67 4.54 5.74 7.40
C ALA A 67 5.00 4.65 8.39
N ASP A 68 4.14 4.26 9.33
CA ASP A 68 4.49 3.23 10.31
C ASP A 68 4.54 1.84 9.69
N GLU A 69 3.58 1.53 8.81
CA GLU A 69 3.51 0.21 8.17
C GLU A 69 4.66 0.01 7.20
N ILE A 70 5.06 1.06 6.49
CA ILE A 70 6.16 0.97 5.53
C ILE A 70 7.48 0.60 6.21
N GLN A 71 7.64 0.94 7.48
CA GLN A 71 8.85 0.58 8.22
C GLN A 71 8.98 -0.91 8.47
N VAL A 72 7.88 -1.66 8.47
CA VAL A 72 7.90 -3.10 8.75
C VAL A 72 7.72 -3.97 7.51
N ILE A 73 7.22 -3.42 6.41
CA ILE A 73 7.14 -4.16 5.16
C ILE A 73 8.35 -3.82 4.29
N HIS A 74 8.72 -4.74 3.38
CA HIS A 74 9.89 -4.56 2.54
C HIS A 74 9.61 -3.71 1.31
N ALA A 75 8.47 -3.91 0.67
CA ALA A 75 8.10 -3.20 -0.55
C ALA A 75 6.61 -2.97 -0.64
N LEU A 76 6.24 -1.87 -1.30
CA LEU A 76 4.85 -1.49 -1.52
C LEU A 76 4.70 -1.04 -2.96
N ALA A 77 3.88 -1.76 -3.73
CA ALA A 77 3.50 -1.37 -5.09
C ALA A 77 2.14 -0.65 -5.03
N ILE A 78 2.01 0.46 -5.76
CA ILE A 78 0.81 1.27 -5.73
C ILE A 78 0.28 1.46 -7.14
N GLU A 79 -0.98 1.09 -7.35
CA GLU A 79 -1.71 1.33 -8.60
C GLU A 79 -2.90 2.23 -8.29
N ILE A 80 -2.97 3.37 -8.94
CA ILE A 80 -4.05 4.34 -8.77
C ILE A 80 -4.80 4.47 -10.09
N ASN A 81 -6.09 4.24 -10.02
CA ASN A 81 -6.99 4.35 -11.19
C ASN A 81 -7.81 5.63 -11.12
#